data_d78fad8cc5263d3c63d54821fd76843f
#
_entry.id   d78fad8cc5263d3c63d54821fd76843f
#
_cell.length_a   1.000
_cell.length_b   1.000
_cell.length_c   1.000
_cell.angle_alpha   90.00
_cell.angle_beta   90.00
_cell.angle_gamma   90.00
#
_symmetry.space_group_name_H-M   'P 1'
#
loop_
_entity.id
_entity.type
_entity.pdbx_description
1 polymer ?
#
loop_
_entity_poly.entity_id
_entity_poly.type
_entity_poly.pdbx_seq_one_letter_code
_entity_poly.pdbx_strand_id
1 'polypeptide(L)'
;MLYSSGTTAVLPLLYSAVWAAICTALVSLLPQSAARLLGTVIGLLAIVYSLVQAGYYRIFQRFLWLRDLAYLRDGAAFANSLFSYLSVRFFIGAAGMLLLLVLACLMRPRTQPSRARTLYICFGALTAASLVSYQTPANTSYDYSVYQSNGLYQTALYDVSAHFLEPMLCDSDAQQGQARAEVSAYLNTYGSSGSTNAMTGTLRGKNVILVLMESVDDWTITPDSAPTITRLMQDGIQFTNFYTPLYGSARTFNSEFAMNTGIFSPTDGKFVTAYQTNDFSESLPSRFRANGYTANAFHYNRPSFYSRGVMDPAMGYDQYISYMDYTDNPFSDELYEDSFVLTNPALKNKLLPTDQPFFNFVISRNAHMPYGNGDSVGAYAMQKYPQYANRDSCSEVNYYYAKIRLLDDFFAQLLQELEQRDLLQNTVIIGVTDHYAYTMTNQQRVRELSQIDTDLLLERTPCFIWSADMQPMMITKTCNTTDLVPTLLNLFGMDSSGYLGHDIFDSTYTGYAIFSDGSWITDNAVYQHDSVVYQFPQHTTSQTEISAMNALTARYLAANNQILFSNYYHR
;
A
#
# COMPACT_ATOMS: atom_id res chain seq x y z
N MET A 1 -22.00 2.80 0.68
CA MET A 1 -22.20 4.19 1.09
C MET A 1 -22.85 4.34 2.46
N LEU A 2 -23.91 3.63 2.80
CA LEU A 2 -24.49 3.65 4.15
C LEU A 2 -23.59 3.03 5.24
N TYR A 3 -22.42 2.53 4.88
CA TYR A 3 -21.60 1.67 5.73
C TYR A 3 -20.38 2.32 6.35
N SER A 4 -19.94 3.46 5.85
CA SER A 4 -18.60 3.94 6.19
C SER A 4 -18.50 5.26 6.93
N SER A 5 -19.56 6.07 7.02
CA SER A 5 -19.37 7.39 7.63
C SER A 5 -20.51 7.91 8.51
N GLY A 6 -21.62 7.19 8.63
CA GLY A 6 -22.77 7.71 9.41
C GLY A 6 -23.37 9.03 8.90
N THR A 7 -22.79 9.65 7.89
CA THR A 7 -23.25 10.90 7.25
C THR A 7 -23.72 10.61 5.83
N THR A 8 -25.00 10.80 5.57
CA THR A 8 -25.57 10.79 4.23
C THR A 8 -25.12 12.03 3.49
N ALA A 9 -24.08 11.92 2.68
CA ALA A 9 -23.70 13.01 1.79
C ALA A 9 -24.79 13.22 0.73
N VAL A 10 -25.38 14.40 0.69
CA VAL A 10 -26.50 14.74 -0.22
C VAL A 10 -26.06 14.68 -1.69
N LEU A 11 -24.84 15.11 -2.00
CA LEU A 11 -24.29 15.15 -3.36
C LEU A 11 -24.23 13.78 -4.04
N PRO A 12 -23.70 12.70 -3.44
CA PRO A 12 -23.70 11.36 -4.03
C PRO A 12 -25.09 10.84 -4.37
N LEU A 13 -26.10 11.17 -3.56
CA LEU A 13 -27.49 10.80 -3.84
C LEU A 13 -28.04 11.57 -5.03
N LEU A 14 -27.76 12.88 -5.12
CA LEU A 14 -28.14 13.72 -6.26
C LEU A 14 -27.51 13.22 -7.56
N TYR A 15 -26.21 12.92 -7.57
CA TYR A 15 -25.54 12.34 -8.74
C TYR A 15 -26.14 11.00 -9.15
N SER A 16 -26.41 10.12 -8.18
CA SER A 16 -27.03 8.82 -8.47
C SER A 16 -28.43 9.00 -9.09
N ALA A 17 -29.23 9.97 -8.60
CA ALA A 17 -30.54 10.30 -9.17
C ALA A 17 -30.42 10.88 -10.58
N VAL A 18 -29.44 11.75 -10.83
CA VAL A 18 -29.15 12.31 -12.16
C VAL A 18 -28.81 11.21 -13.15
N TRP A 19 -27.90 10.29 -12.81
CA TRP A 19 -27.53 9.18 -13.67
C TRP A 19 -28.69 8.22 -13.93
N ALA A 20 -29.50 7.93 -12.91
CA ALA A 20 -30.73 7.12 -13.08
C ALA A 20 -31.70 7.81 -14.04
N ALA A 21 -31.88 9.15 -13.95
CA ALA A 21 -32.73 9.91 -14.86
C ALA A 21 -32.19 9.89 -16.30
N ILE A 22 -30.87 10.07 -16.51
CA ILE A 22 -30.24 9.99 -17.83
C ILE A 22 -30.44 8.60 -18.45
N CYS A 23 -30.12 7.52 -17.72
CA CYS A 23 -30.30 6.16 -18.20
C CYS A 23 -31.77 5.87 -18.54
N THR A 24 -32.69 6.26 -17.67
CA THR A 24 -34.13 6.08 -17.90
C THR A 24 -34.59 6.85 -19.14
N ALA A 25 -34.13 8.07 -19.30
CA ALA A 25 -34.48 8.90 -20.45
C ALA A 25 -33.95 8.30 -21.76
N LEU A 26 -32.69 7.87 -21.81
CA LEU A 26 -32.08 7.20 -22.98
C LEU A 26 -32.82 5.92 -23.36
N VAL A 27 -33.13 5.08 -22.36
CA VAL A 27 -33.88 3.82 -22.57
C VAL A 27 -35.29 4.12 -23.11
N SER A 28 -35.96 5.19 -22.66
CA SER A 28 -37.30 5.55 -23.10
C SER A 28 -37.40 6.05 -24.55
N LEU A 29 -36.25 6.34 -25.21
CA LEU A 29 -36.21 6.67 -26.65
C LEU A 29 -36.34 5.45 -27.56
N LEU A 30 -36.20 4.24 -27.00
CA LEU A 30 -36.19 2.98 -27.73
C LEU A 30 -37.59 2.37 -27.83
N PRO A 31 -37.84 1.50 -28.83
CA PRO A 31 -39.04 0.65 -28.86
C PRO A 31 -39.16 -0.19 -27.58
N GLN A 32 -40.38 -0.48 -27.16
CA GLN A 32 -40.67 -1.12 -25.85
C GLN A 32 -39.87 -2.38 -25.55
N SER A 33 -39.64 -3.25 -26.53
CA SER A 33 -38.85 -4.48 -26.36
C SER A 33 -37.38 -4.20 -26.14
N ALA A 34 -36.81 -3.32 -26.96
CA ALA A 34 -35.42 -2.86 -26.84
C ALA A 34 -35.19 -2.06 -25.54
N ALA A 35 -36.12 -1.19 -25.17
CA ALA A 35 -36.09 -0.45 -23.94
C ALA A 35 -36.04 -1.35 -22.70
N ARG A 36 -36.86 -2.40 -22.66
CA ARG A 36 -36.85 -3.37 -21.56
C ARG A 36 -35.52 -4.14 -21.50
N LEU A 37 -35.05 -4.64 -22.64
CA LEU A 37 -33.79 -5.36 -22.69
C LEU A 37 -32.63 -4.50 -22.20
N LEU A 38 -32.48 -3.30 -22.79
CA LEU A 38 -31.41 -2.38 -22.42
C LEU A 38 -31.51 -1.92 -20.97
N GLY A 39 -32.71 -1.57 -20.49
CA GLY A 39 -32.95 -1.20 -19.10
C GLY A 39 -32.60 -2.30 -18.11
N THR A 40 -32.94 -3.56 -18.45
CA THR A 40 -32.55 -4.71 -17.63
C THR A 40 -31.04 -4.91 -17.62
N VAL A 41 -30.37 -4.78 -18.77
CA VAL A 41 -28.90 -4.91 -18.87
C VAL A 41 -28.21 -3.82 -18.07
N ILE A 42 -28.63 -2.56 -18.22
CA ILE A 42 -28.08 -1.43 -17.43
C ILE A 42 -28.31 -1.67 -15.94
N GLY A 43 -29.49 -2.10 -15.53
CA GLY A 43 -29.79 -2.41 -14.13
C GLY A 43 -28.92 -3.54 -13.58
N LEU A 44 -28.71 -4.61 -14.33
CA LEU A 44 -27.81 -5.71 -13.95
C LEU A 44 -26.36 -5.23 -13.83
N LEU A 45 -25.85 -4.48 -14.80
CA LEU A 45 -24.50 -3.92 -14.75
C LEU A 45 -24.32 -2.99 -13.56
N ALA A 46 -25.30 -2.15 -13.25
CA ALA A 46 -25.27 -1.27 -12.08
C ALA A 46 -25.24 -2.06 -10.76
N ILE A 47 -26.02 -3.15 -10.67
CA ILE A 47 -26.01 -4.04 -9.50
C ILE A 47 -24.66 -4.73 -9.37
N VAL A 48 -24.16 -5.36 -10.44
CA VAL A 48 -22.86 -6.04 -10.43
C VAL A 48 -21.74 -5.07 -10.04
N TYR A 49 -21.69 -3.90 -10.66
CA TYR A 49 -20.70 -2.86 -10.32
C TYR A 49 -20.80 -2.45 -8.85
N SER A 50 -21.99 -2.22 -8.33
CA SER A 50 -22.19 -1.85 -6.93
C SER A 50 -21.74 -2.96 -5.96
N LEU A 51 -22.03 -4.23 -6.30
CA LEU A 51 -21.62 -5.38 -5.49
C LEU A 51 -20.11 -5.59 -5.51
N VAL A 52 -19.50 -5.47 -6.68
CA VAL A 52 -18.03 -5.55 -6.83
C VAL A 52 -17.35 -4.46 -5.99
N GLN A 53 -17.82 -3.22 -6.10
CA GLN A 53 -17.27 -2.11 -5.32
C GLN A 53 -17.46 -2.31 -3.81
N ALA A 54 -18.63 -2.78 -3.38
CA ALA A 54 -18.90 -3.03 -1.96
C ALA A 54 -18.05 -4.19 -1.40
N GLY A 55 -17.86 -5.27 -2.18
CA GLY A 55 -17.00 -6.39 -1.83
C GLY A 55 -15.53 -5.98 -1.76
N TYR A 56 -15.06 -5.28 -2.77
CA TYR A 56 -13.69 -4.78 -2.84
C TYR A 56 -13.38 -3.83 -1.68
N TYR A 57 -14.28 -2.88 -1.41
CA TYR A 57 -14.14 -1.98 -0.26
C TYR A 57 -14.10 -2.72 1.07
N ARG A 58 -14.90 -3.78 1.22
CA ARG A 58 -14.92 -4.56 2.47
C ARG A 58 -13.58 -5.26 2.75
N ILE A 59 -12.90 -5.71 1.69
CA ILE A 59 -11.64 -6.46 1.79
C ILE A 59 -10.46 -5.50 1.88
N PHE A 60 -10.40 -4.51 0.99
CA PHE A 60 -9.24 -3.65 0.80
C PHE A 60 -9.37 -2.25 1.42
N GLN A 61 -10.51 -1.94 2.05
CA GLN A 61 -10.87 -0.62 2.63
C GLN A 61 -10.76 0.55 1.63
N ARG A 62 -10.86 0.25 0.34
CA ARG A 62 -10.82 1.20 -0.78
C ARG A 62 -11.70 0.70 -1.94
N PHE A 63 -12.05 1.60 -2.84
CA PHE A 63 -12.82 1.26 -4.02
C PHE A 63 -11.93 0.74 -5.16
N LEU A 64 -12.50 -0.11 -6.01
CA LEU A 64 -11.87 -0.64 -7.23
C LEU A 64 -11.91 0.42 -8.33
N TRP A 65 -10.76 0.70 -8.95
CA TRP A 65 -10.62 1.58 -10.10
C TRP A 65 -10.38 0.74 -11.38
N LEU A 66 -10.65 1.31 -12.58
CA LEU A 66 -10.45 0.61 -13.86
C LEU A 66 -9.04 0.06 -14.03
N ARG A 67 -8.05 0.82 -13.61
CA ARG A 67 -6.65 0.41 -13.63
C ARG A 67 -6.37 -0.80 -12.73
N ASP A 68 -7.13 -0.99 -11.63
CA ASP A 68 -6.99 -2.15 -10.75
C ASP A 68 -7.33 -3.47 -11.47
N LEU A 69 -8.05 -3.38 -12.60
CA LEU A 69 -8.37 -4.54 -13.44
C LEU A 69 -7.12 -5.21 -14.03
N ALA A 70 -6.01 -4.51 -14.16
CA ALA A 70 -4.74 -5.09 -14.58
C ALA A 70 -4.26 -6.20 -13.60
N TYR A 71 -4.66 -6.13 -12.34
CA TYR A 71 -4.28 -7.06 -11.27
C TYR A 71 -5.38 -8.09 -10.93
N LEU A 72 -6.44 -8.21 -11.73
CA LEU A 72 -7.50 -9.21 -11.50
C LEU A 72 -6.98 -10.65 -11.44
N ARG A 73 -5.93 -10.96 -12.19
CA ARG A 73 -5.29 -12.28 -12.15
C ARG A 73 -4.69 -12.58 -10.78
N ASP A 74 -4.09 -11.59 -10.16
CA ASP A 74 -3.45 -11.70 -8.85
C ASP A 74 -4.52 -11.84 -7.75
N GLY A 75 -5.63 -11.09 -7.89
CA GLY A 75 -6.81 -11.22 -7.02
C GLY A 75 -7.52 -12.58 -7.10
N ALA A 76 -7.39 -13.30 -8.22
CA ALA A 76 -8.01 -14.63 -8.38
C ALA A 76 -7.45 -15.67 -7.40
N ALA A 77 -6.21 -15.50 -6.93
CA ALA A 77 -5.62 -16.35 -5.89
C ALA A 77 -6.40 -16.30 -4.56
N PHE A 78 -7.13 -15.22 -4.30
CA PHE A 78 -7.92 -15.01 -3.09
C PHE A 78 -9.40 -15.34 -3.25
N ALA A 79 -9.82 -15.82 -4.43
CA ALA A 79 -11.24 -16.06 -4.73
C ALA A 79 -11.92 -17.02 -3.74
N ASN A 80 -11.21 -18.02 -3.25
CA ASN A 80 -11.73 -18.99 -2.27
C ASN A 80 -11.99 -18.37 -0.89
N SER A 81 -11.26 -17.31 -0.53
CA SER A 81 -11.40 -16.61 0.74
C SER A 81 -12.41 -15.46 0.67
N LEU A 82 -12.82 -15.05 -0.53
CA LEU A 82 -13.68 -13.87 -0.76
C LEU A 82 -14.98 -13.92 0.08
N PHE A 83 -15.62 -15.07 0.14
CA PHE A 83 -16.89 -15.22 0.85
C PHE A 83 -16.77 -15.08 2.36
N SER A 84 -15.60 -15.35 2.96
CA SER A 84 -15.39 -15.22 4.40
C SER A 84 -15.38 -13.75 4.86
N TYR A 85 -15.09 -12.82 3.96
CA TYR A 85 -15.09 -11.37 4.24
C TYR A 85 -16.45 -10.69 4.03
N LEU A 86 -17.40 -11.38 3.37
CA LEU A 86 -18.70 -10.81 3.04
C LEU A 86 -19.72 -11.09 4.16
N SER A 87 -20.30 -10.04 4.70
CA SER A 87 -21.30 -10.15 5.78
C SER A 87 -22.68 -10.60 5.23
N VAL A 88 -23.52 -11.16 6.10
CA VAL A 88 -24.92 -11.50 5.79
C VAL A 88 -25.68 -10.27 5.23
N ARG A 89 -25.38 -9.08 5.73
CA ARG A 89 -25.98 -7.82 5.26
C ARG A 89 -25.65 -7.53 3.78
N PHE A 90 -24.46 -7.91 3.32
CA PHE A 90 -24.08 -7.80 1.90
C PHE A 90 -25.01 -8.63 1.02
N PHE A 91 -25.29 -9.88 1.39
CA PHE A 91 -26.20 -10.78 0.64
C PHE A 91 -27.66 -10.31 0.69
N ILE A 92 -28.12 -9.77 1.83
CA ILE A 92 -29.46 -9.18 1.93
C ILE A 92 -29.57 -7.96 1.00
N GLY A 93 -28.56 -7.10 0.95
CA GLY A 93 -28.51 -5.97 0.04
C GLY A 93 -28.54 -6.38 -1.43
N ALA A 94 -27.74 -7.38 -1.80
CA ALA A 94 -27.73 -7.95 -3.15
C ALA A 94 -29.11 -8.51 -3.56
N ALA A 95 -29.73 -9.31 -2.69
CA ALA A 95 -31.06 -9.86 -2.92
C ALA A 95 -32.12 -8.75 -3.07
N GLY A 96 -32.05 -7.70 -2.24
CA GLY A 96 -32.94 -6.53 -2.32
C GLY A 96 -32.82 -5.79 -3.66
N MET A 97 -31.59 -5.54 -4.13
CA MET A 97 -31.37 -4.90 -5.43
C MET A 97 -31.89 -5.73 -6.60
N LEU A 98 -31.66 -7.06 -6.58
CA LEU A 98 -32.20 -7.97 -7.59
C LEU A 98 -33.73 -8.00 -7.57
N LEU A 99 -34.35 -8.04 -6.38
CA LEU A 99 -35.80 -8.00 -6.24
C LEU A 99 -36.37 -6.70 -6.84
N LEU A 100 -35.76 -5.53 -6.55
CA LEU A 100 -36.19 -4.26 -7.11
C LEU A 100 -36.08 -4.25 -8.64
N LEU A 101 -35.01 -4.82 -9.21
CA LEU A 101 -34.88 -4.95 -10.67
C LEU A 101 -35.97 -5.84 -11.27
N VAL A 102 -36.25 -6.99 -10.65
CA VAL A 102 -37.34 -7.88 -11.10
C VAL A 102 -38.69 -7.14 -11.04
N LEU A 103 -38.98 -6.46 -9.94
CA LEU A 103 -40.23 -5.68 -9.83
C LEU A 103 -40.30 -4.60 -10.91
N ALA A 104 -39.19 -3.88 -11.18
CA ALA A 104 -39.13 -2.88 -12.25
C ALA A 104 -39.39 -3.50 -13.64
N CYS A 105 -38.86 -4.69 -13.91
CA CYS A 105 -39.13 -5.43 -15.17
C CYS A 105 -40.56 -5.89 -15.31
N LEU A 106 -41.25 -6.20 -14.22
CA LEU A 106 -42.66 -6.61 -14.20
C LEU A 106 -43.62 -5.41 -14.35
N MET A 107 -43.20 -4.20 -14.01
CA MET A 107 -44.03 -3.00 -14.15
C MET A 107 -44.20 -2.64 -15.63
N ARG A 108 -45.48 -2.40 -16.04
CA ARG A 108 -45.82 -1.94 -17.40
C ARG A 108 -45.99 -0.42 -17.36
N PRO A 109 -45.18 0.36 -18.09
CA PRO A 109 -45.44 1.78 -18.20
C PRO A 109 -46.81 2.00 -18.90
N ARG A 110 -47.66 2.86 -18.31
CA ARG A 110 -49.00 3.14 -18.86
C ARG A 110 -48.98 4.12 -20.03
N THR A 111 -47.95 4.95 -20.13
CA THR A 111 -47.76 5.96 -21.19
C THR A 111 -46.29 6.12 -21.52
N GLN A 112 -45.97 6.33 -22.82
CA GLN A 112 -44.60 6.69 -23.21
C GLN A 112 -44.48 8.23 -23.20
N PRO A 113 -43.38 8.80 -22.62
CA PRO A 113 -43.11 10.24 -22.72
C PRO A 113 -42.84 10.62 -24.17
N SER A 114 -43.18 11.86 -24.55
CA SER A 114 -42.82 12.38 -25.88
C SER A 114 -41.28 12.47 -26.02
N ARG A 115 -40.74 12.20 -27.22
CA ARG A 115 -39.31 12.28 -27.50
C ARG A 115 -38.70 13.61 -27.10
N ALA A 116 -39.42 14.70 -27.35
CA ALA A 116 -38.98 16.04 -26.95
C ALA A 116 -38.79 16.16 -25.42
N ARG A 117 -39.79 15.69 -24.63
CA ARG A 117 -39.70 15.70 -23.16
C ARG A 117 -38.52 14.87 -22.64
N THR A 118 -38.27 13.72 -23.25
CA THR A 118 -37.14 12.88 -22.91
C THR A 118 -35.81 13.57 -23.16
N LEU A 119 -35.64 14.19 -24.35
CA LEU A 119 -34.44 14.95 -24.69
C LEU A 119 -34.21 16.16 -23.75
N TYR A 120 -35.24 16.87 -23.33
CA TYR A 120 -35.12 17.96 -22.35
C TYR A 120 -34.66 17.46 -20.99
N ILE A 121 -35.18 16.30 -20.54
CA ILE A 121 -34.72 15.67 -19.28
C ILE A 121 -33.26 15.27 -19.37
N CYS A 122 -32.86 14.63 -20.48
CA CYS A 122 -31.46 14.26 -20.73
C CYS A 122 -30.52 15.47 -20.72
N PHE A 123 -30.91 16.51 -21.46
CA PHE A 123 -30.11 17.73 -21.56
C PHE A 123 -30.00 18.44 -20.19
N GLY A 124 -31.10 18.59 -19.47
CA GLY A 124 -31.12 19.19 -18.14
C GLY A 124 -30.29 18.39 -17.14
N ALA A 125 -30.37 17.06 -17.17
CA ALA A 125 -29.59 16.17 -16.30
C ALA A 125 -28.08 16.23 -16.62
N LEU A 126 -27.71 16.22 -17.92
CA LEU A 126 -26.31 16.37 -18.37
C LEU A 126 -25.75 17.74 -17.98
N THR A 127 -26.54 18.81 -18.14
CA THR A 127 -26.13 20.16 -17.74
C THR A 127 -25.91 20.23 -16.22
N ALA A 128 -26.83 19.66 -15.43
CA ALA A 128 -26.69 19.61 -13.98
C ALA A 128 -25.47 18.80 -13.54
N ALA A 129 -25.25 17.63 -14.15
CA ALA A 129 -24.07 16.80 -13.88
C ALA A 129 -22.77 17.55 -14.23
N SER A 130 -22.73 18.24 -15.38
CA SER A 130 -21.56 19.02 -15.81
C SER A 130 -21.27 20.20 -14.90
N LEU A 131 -22.28 20.93 -14.47
CA LEU A 131 -22.13 22.09 -13.56
C LEU A 131 -21.60 21.66 -12.20
N VAL A 132 -22.07 20.53 -11.66
CA VAL A 132 -21.61 20.04 -10.37
C VAL A 132 -20.21 19.44 -10.47
N SER A 133 -19.90 18.74 -11.58
CA SER A 133 -18.55 18.23 -11.84
C SER A 133 -17.49 19.33 -11.94
N TYR A 134 -17.87 20.51 -12.47
CA TYR A 134 -16.96 21.66 -12.57
C TYR A 134 -16.61 22.28 -11.22
N GLN A 135 -17.43 22.08 -10.19
CA GLN A 135 -17.19 22.60 -8.84
C GLN A 135 -16.39 21.64 -7.94
N THR A 136 -16.19 20.41 -8.36
CA THR A 136 -15.33 19.47 -7.64
C THR A 136 -13.88 19.75 -7.99
N PRO A 137 -13.00 20.01 -6.99
CA PRO A 137 -11.59 20.31 -7.27
C PRO A 137 -10.93 19.17 -8.05
N ALA A 138 -10.22 19.51 -9.13
CA ALA A 138 -9.48 18.58 -9.98
C ALA A 138 -8.30 17.86 -9.25
N ASN A 139 -8.05 18.20 -7.99
CA ASN A 139 -6.93 17.74 -7.17
C ASN A 139 -7.32 16.74 -6.09
N THR A 140 -8.36 15.99 -6.28
CA THR A 140 -8.64 14.92 -5.34
C THR A 140 -7.82 13.69 -5.69
N SER A 141 -7.01 13.24 -4.73
CA SER A 141 -6.42 11.91 -4.75
C SER A 141 -7.48 10.86 -5.08
N TYR A 142 -7.08 9.78 -5.78
CA TYR A 142 -7.97 8.65 -6.11
C TYR A 142 -8.31 7.83 -4.85
N ASP A 143 -8.67 8.50 -3.79
CA ASP A 143 -9.02 7.90 -2.54
C ASP A 143 -10.54 7.89 -2.30
N TYR A 144 -10.90 7.51 -1.11
CA TYR A 144 -12.27 7.45 -0.64
C TYR A 144 -13.02 8.79 -0.75
N SER A 145 -12.31 9.92 -0.66
CA SER A 145 -12.89 11.27 -0.68
C SER A 145 -13.61 11.56 -2.00
N VAL A 146 -13.08 11.08 -3.14
CA VAL A 146 -13.72 11.22 -4.45
C VAL A 146 -15.07 10.49 -4.49
N TYR A 147 -15.15 9.29 -3.90
CA TYR A 147 -16.41 8.57 -3.82
C TYR A 147 -17.38 9.21 -2.83
N GLN A 148 -16.87 9.80 -1.73
CA GLN A 148 -17.72 10.53 -0.78
C GLN A 148 -18.34 11.78 -1.40
N SER A 149 -17.60 12.52 -2.22
CA SER A 149 -18.09 13.75 -2.86
C SER A 149 -18.95 13.48 -4.10
N ASN A 150 -18.55 12.54 -4.95
CA ASN A 150 -19.15 12.32 -6.27
C ASN A 150 -20.14 11.15 -6.31
N GLY A 151 -20.05 10.22 -5.39
CA GLY A 151 -20.81 8.97 -5.44
C GLY A 151 -20.30 7.99 -6.49
N LEU A 152 -20.89 6.78 -6.47
CA LEU A 152 -20.36 5.63 -7.19
C LEU A 152 -20.32 5.82 -8.72
N TYR A 153 -21.40 6.29 -9.32
CA TYR A 153 -21.54 6.34 -10.78
C TYR A 153 -20.84 7.55 -11.41
N GLN A 154 -20.82 8.68 -10.73
CA GLN A 154 -20.07 9.85 -11.18
C GLN A 154 -18.57 9.58 -11.12
N THR A 155 -18.10 8.91 -10.06
CA THR A 155 -16.70 8.51 -9.94
C THR A 155 -16.31 7.49 -11.01
N ALA A 156 -17.20 6.55 -11.38
CA ALA A 156 -16.94 5.63 -12.49
C ALA A 156 -16.74 6.36 -13.82
N LEU A 157 -17.53 7.41 -14.10
CA LEU A 157 -17.35 8.22 -15.31
C LEU A 157 -16.01 8.98 -15.28
N TYR A 158 -15.68 9.56 -14.12
CA TYR A 158 -14.40 10.24 -13.93
C TYR A 158 -13.23 9.26 -14.17
N ASP A 159 -13.27 8.06 -13.60
CA ASP A 159 -12.27 7.01 -13.77
C ASP A 159 -12.09 6.63 -15.26
N VAL A 160 -13.21 6.46 -16.00
CA VAL A 160 -13.18 6.21 -17.45
C VAL A 160 -12.54 7.38 -18.20
N SER A 161 -12.88 8.63 -17.86
CA SER A 161 -12.33 9.81 -18.54
C SER A 161 -10.83 9.99 -18.26
N ALA A 162 -10.42 9.83 -17.02
CA ALA A 162 -9.01 9.89 -16.62
C ALA A 162 -8.17 8.78 -17.27
N HIS A 163 -8.74 7.58 -17.41
CA HIS A 163 -8.02 6.46 -18.02
C HIS A 163 -7.85 6.59 -19.53
N PHE A 164 -8.88 7.07 -20.25
CA PHE A 164 -8.90 7.05 -21.72
C PHE A 164 -8.70 8.42 -22.37
N LEU A 165 -9.17 9.52 -21.77
CA LEU A 165 -9.17 10.83 -22.43
C LEU A 165 -8.00 11.72 -22.02
N GLU A 166 -7.64 11.75 -20.75
CA GLU A 166 -6.52 12.61 -20.28
C GLU A 166 -5.19 12.33 -20.99
N PRO A 167 -4.77 11.06 -21.22
CA PRO A 167 -3.52 10.78 -21.92
C PRO A 167 -3.50 11.28 -23.37
N MET A 168 -4.67 11.51 -23.98
CA MET A 168 -4.79 11.96 -25.38
C MET A 168 -4.76 13.48 -25.55
N LEU A 169 -4.90 14.23 -24.46
CA LEU A 169 -5.09 15.68 -24.49
C LEU A 169 -3.89 16.47 -23.95
N CYS A 170 -2.86 15.81 -23.44
CA CYS A 170 -1.72 16.46 -22.79
C CYS A 170 -0.49 16.54 -23.69
N ASP A 171 0.14 17.72 -23.77
CA ASP A 171 1.49 17.90 -24.31
C ASP A 171 2.51 17.45 -23.26
N SER A 172 3.03 16.23 -23.43
CA SER A 172 3.83 15.55 -22.41
C SER A 172 5.18 16.22 -22.12
N ASP A 173 5.86 16.75 -23.13
CA ASP A 173 7.26 17.19 -22.99
C ASP A 173 7.39 18.52 -22.23
N ALA A 174 6.53 19.50 -22.53
CA ALA A 174 6.50 20.76 -21.81
C ALA A 174 6.09 20.57 -20.35
N GLN A 175 5.11 19.70 -20.08
CA GLN A 175 4.65 19.37 -18.73
C GLN A 175 5.71 18.62 -17.93
N GLN A 176 6.43 17.68 -18.54
CA GLN A 176 7.55 16.98 -17.89
C GLN A 176 8.69 17.95 -17.55
N GLY A 177 9.02 18.89 -18.44
CA GLY A 177 10.03 19.91 -18.19
C GLY A 177 9.68 20.81 -17.00
N GLN A 178 8.41 21.24 -16.90
CA GLN A 178 7.92 22.00 -15.76
C GLN A 178 7.97 21.17 -14.48
N ALA A 179 7.48 19.93 -14.51
CA ALA A 179 7.49 19.03 -13.36
C ALA A 179 8.90 18.79 -12.83
N ARG A 180 9.91 18.60 -13.70
CA ARG A 180 11.33 18.48 -13.30
C ARG A 180 11.83 19.73 -12.58
N ALA A 181 11.47 20.92 -13.06
CA ALA A 181 11.87 22.18 -12.42
C ALA A 181 11.23 22.32 -11.02
N GLU A 182 9.95 21.94 -10.86
CA GLU A 182 9.24 21.97 -9.59
C GLU A 182 9.82 20.95 -8.59
N VAL A 183 10.14 19.74 -9.03
CA VAL A 183 10.83 18.73 -8.21
C VAL A 183 12.19 19.24 -7.76
N SER A 184 13.00 19.82 -8.67
CA SER A 184 14.30 20.37 -8.32
C SER A 184 14.19 21.48 -7.28
N ALA A 185 13.22 22.37 -7.42
CA ALA A 185 12.96 23.44 -6.45
C ALA A 185 12.54 22.88 -5.07
N TYR A 186 11.71 21.85 -5.07
CA TYR A 186 11.30 21.17 -3.84
C TYR A 186 12.49 20.50 -3.14
N LEU A 187 13.24 19.66 -3.85
CA LEU A 187 14.37 18.90 -3.27
C LEU A 187 15.49 19.82 -2.79
N ASN A 188 15.76 20.92 -3.47
CA ASN A 188 16.73 21.94 -3.02
C ASN A 188 16.32 22.65 -1.72
N THR A 189 15.03 22.69 -1.42
CA THR A 189 14.50 23.42 -0.26
C THR A 189 14.16 22.51 0.91
N TYR A 190 13.57 21.35 0.61
CA TYR A 190 12.96 20.43 1.58
C TYR A 190 13.51 19.01 1.50
N GLY A 191 14.31 18.67 0.51
CA GLY A 191 14.86 17.34 0.36
C GLY A 191 15.97 17.03 1.37
N SER A 192 16.35 15.78 1.44
CA SER A 192 17.45 15.29 2.26
C SER A 192 18.74 16.09 2.00
N SER A 193 19.38 16.56 3.07
CA SER A 193 20.56 17.43 2.98
C SER A 193 21.85 16.73 2.56
N GLY A 194 21.93 15.41 2.76
CA GLY A 194 23.17 14.63 2.62
C GLY A 194 24.25 14.99 3.64
N SER A 195 23.88 15.67 4.72
CA SER A 195 24.83 16.10 5.77
C SER A 195 25.43 14.90 6.49
N THR A 196 26.74 14.95 6.72
CA THR A 196 27.43 13.92 7.51
C THR A 196 27.12 14.08 9.00
N ASN A 197 27.02 12.96 9.70
CA ASN A 197 26.81 12.89 11.14
C ASN A 197 27.61 11.72 11.77
N ALA A 198 27.44 11.48 13.06
CA ALA A 198 28.19 10.44 13.78
C ALA A 198 27.95 9.01 13.23
N MET A 199 26.84 8.79 12.50
CA MET A 199 26.49 7.49 11.92
C MET A 199 27.00 7.32 10.49
N THR A 200 27.51 8.38 9.85
CA THR A 200 27.96 8.33 8.45
C THR A 200 29.05 7.28 8.24
N GLY A 201 28.77 6.30 7.40
CA GLY A 201 29.71 5.26 6.99
C GLY A 201 30.00 4.18 8.03
N THR A 202 29.23 4.11 9.14
CA THR A 202 29.42 3.09 10.19
C THR A 202 29.17 1.65 9.71
N LEU A 203 28.43 1.48 8.62
CA LEU A 203 28.12 0.17 8.00
C LEU A 203 28.85 -0.03 6.66
N ARG A 204 29.80 0.83 6.32
CA ARG A 204 30.50 0.78 5.03
C ARG A 204 31.13 -0.58 4.78
N GLY A 205 30.88 -1.15 3.60
CA GLY A 205 31.47 -2.41 3.15
C GLY A 205 30.78 -3.67 3.66
N LYS A 206 29.80 -3.56 4.57
CA LYS A 206 29.03 -4.73 5.02
C LYS A 206 28.01 -5.17 3.96
N ASN A 207 27.71 -6.47 3.92
CA ASN A 207 26.59 -7.02 3.18
C ASN A 207 25.25 -6.57 3.76
N VAL A 208 24.19 -6.57 2.96
CA VAL A 208 22.86 -6.19 3.39
C VAL A 208 21.85 -7.28 3.09
N ILE A 209 21.03 -7.61 4.07
CA ILE A 209 19.78 -8.35 3.91
C ILE A 209 18.65 -7.44 4.41
N LEU A 210 17.92 -6.87 3.46
CA LEU A 210 16.70 -6.11 3.73
C LEU A 210 15.52 -7.08 3.70
N VAL A 211 14.76 -7.17 4.78
CA VAL A 211 13.60 -8.05 4.91
C VAL A 211 12.34 -7.20 5.03
N LEU A 212 11.46 -7.31 4.04
CA LEU A 212 10.09 -6.85 4.16
C LEU A 212 9.33 -7.87 5.01
N MET A 213 8.95 -7.47 6.22
CA MET A 213 8.18 -8.28 7.15
C MET A 213 6.68 -8.08 6.87
N GLU A 214 6.08 -9.01 6.15
CA GLU A 214 4.69 -8.95 5.71
C GLU A 214 3.72 -8.87 6.89
N SER A 215 2.90 -7.81 6.95
CA SER A 215 1.78 -7.65 7.89
C SER A 215 2.16 -7.77 9.39
N VAL A 216 3.33 -7.33 9.83
CA VAL A 216 3.78 -7.50 11.23
C VAL A 216 3.41 -6.28 12.07
N ASP A 217 2.74 -6.51 13.21
CA ASP A 217 2.40 -5.48 14.20
C ASP A 217 3.34 -5.52 15.42
N ASP A 218 3.64 -4.36 16.01
CA ASP A 218 4.49 -4.22 17.21
C ASP A 218 4.05 -5.15 18.36
N TRP A 219 2.74 -5.25 18.62
CA TRP A 219 2.20 -6.04 19.71
C TRP A 219 2.40 -7.56 19.55
N THR A 220 2.75 -8.02 18.34
CA THR A 220 3.06 -9.43 18.08
C THR A 220 4.51 -9.78 18.38
N ILE A 221 5.41 -8.80 18.43
CA ILE A 221 6.84 -9.03 18.67
C ILE A 221 7.11 -9.07 20.18
N THR A 222 7.14 -10.28 20.69
CA THR A 222 7.41 -10.56 22.10
C THR A 222 8.43 -11.68 22.24
N PRO A 223 9.11 -11.81 23.39
CA PRO A 223 10.03 -12.94 23.62
C PRO A 223 9.42 -14.33 23.47
N ASP A 224 8.08 -14.44 23.52
CA ASP A 224 7.35 -15.70 23.34
C ASP A 224 7.00 -15.96 21.87
N SER A 225 6.48 -14.97 21.16
CA SER A 225 6.00 -15.13 19.78
C SER A 225 7.07 -14.90 18.73
N ALA A 226 8.03 -14.02 18.99
CA ALA A 226 9.09 -13.65 18.06
C ALA A 226 10.41 -13.40 18.80
N PRO A 227 11.00 -14.41 19.48
CA PRO A 227 12.19 -14.22 20.31
C PRO A 227 13.41 -13.72 19.55
N THR A 228 13.61 -14.16 18.29
CA THR A 228 14.73 -13.74 17.48
C THR A 228 14.59 -12.29 17.02
N ILE A 229 13.43 -11.93 16.47
CA ILE A 229 13.15 -10.55 16.06
C ILE A 229 13.23 -9.61 17.27
N THR A 230 12.67 -10.00 18.42
CA THR A 230 12.76 -9.22 19.67
C THR A 230 14.22 -8.94 20.04
N ARG A 231 15.10 -9.96 19.96
CA ARG A 231 16.52 -9.80 20.25
C ARG A 231 17.20 -8.89 19.23
N LEU A 232 16.94 -9.06 17.92
CA LEU A 232 17.54 -8.22 16.87
C LEU A 232 17.16 -6.74 17.06
N MET A 233 15.90 -6.47 17.45
CA MET A 233 15.46 -5.11 17.78
C MET A 233 16.16 -4.56 19.03
N GLN A 234 16.33 -5.37 20.08
CA GLN A 234 16.96 -4.94 21.33
C GLN A 234 18.47 -4.73 21.21
N ASP A 235 19.15 -5.56 20.40
CA ASP A 235 20.60 -5.53 20.21
C ASP A 235 21.03 -4.61 19.05
N GLY A 236 20.09 -4.06 18.28
CA GLY A 236 20.31 -3.20 17.13
C GLY A 236 19.79 -1.78 17.30
N ILE A 237 19.57 -1.10 16.18
CA ILE A 237 18.87 0.18 16.12
C ILE A 237 17.39 -0.12 15.95
N GLN A 238 16.58 0.22 16.96
CA GLN A 238 15.13 0.08 16.95
C GLN A 238 14.46 1.42 16.73
N PHE A 239 13.51 1.47 15.80
CA PHE A 239 12.68 2.66 15.55
C PHE A 239 11.32 2.47 16.21
N THR A 240 10.98 3.29 17.21
CA THR A 240 9.74 3.15 17.98
C THR A 240 8.56 3.94 17.41
N ASN A 241 8.84 4.91 16.53
CA ASN A 241 7.86 5.75 15.84
C ASN A 241 8.07 5.69 14.33
N PHE A 242 8.25 4.48 13.79
CA PHE A 242 8.30 4.24 12.35
C PHE A 242 6.91 3.97 11.82
N TYR A 243 6.52 4.69 10.78
CA TYR A 243 5.21 4.55 10.13
C TYR A 243 5.37 4.05 8.71
N THR A 244 4.50 3.14 8.31
CA THR A 244 4.38 2.69 6.92
C THR A 244 3.09 3.25 6.32
N PRO A 245 3.10 4.47 5.76
CA PRO A 245 1.93 5.10 5.19
C PRO A 245 1.39 4.28 4.02
N LEU A 246 0.08 4.04 4.02
CA LEU A 246 -0.58 3.27 2.97
C LEU A 246 -0.94 4.17 1.79
N TYR A 247 -0.44 3.84 0.62
CA TYR A 247 -0.71 4.53 -0.64
C TYR A 247 -1.36 3.57 -1.63
N GLY A 248 -2.61 3.85 -1.98
CA GLY A 248 -3.31 3.11 -3.02
C GLY A 248 -3.60 1.64 -2.71
N SER A 249 -3.81 0.82 -3.75
CA SER A 249 -3.93 -0.64 -3.68
C SER A 249 -2.55 -1.30 -3.77
N ALA A 250 -2.51 -2.62 -3.58
CA ALA A 250 -1.26 -3.37 -3.57
C ALA A 250 -0.30 -2.87 -2.47
N ARG A 251 -0.80 -2.80 -1.25
CA ARG A 251 -0.14 -2.20 -0.09
C ARG A 251 1.28 -2.72 0.10
N THR A 252 1.47 -4.05 0.05
CA THR A 252 2.80 -4.68 0.13
C THR A 252 3.74 -4.12 -0.94
N PHE A 253 3.30 -4.12 -2.22
CA PHE A 253 4.14 -3.64 -3.30
C PHE A 253 4.42 -2.14 -3.23
N ASN A 254 3.47 -1.34 -2.75
CA ASN A 254 3.66 0.10 -2.55
C ASN A 254 4.72 0.38 -1.46
N SER A 255 4.69 -0.38 -0.37
CA SER A 255 5.72 -0.28 0.68
C SER A 255 7.07 -0.80 0.22
N GLU A 256 7.09 -1.93 -0.53
CA GLU A 256 8.27 -2.46 -1.20
C GLU A 256 8.93 -1.41 -2.10
N PHE A 257 8.13 -0.74 -2.94
CA PHE A 257 8.61 0.33 -3.80
C PHE A 257 9.17 1.50 -2.99
N ALA A 258 8.46 1.96 -1.96
CA ALA A 258 8.86 3.10 -1.15
C ALA A 258 10.16 2.84 -0.37
N MET A 259 10.33 1.66 0.23
CA MET A 259 11.54 1.33 0.99
C MET A 259 12.78 1.15 0.11
N ASN A 260 12.59 0.84 -1.17
CA ASN A 260 13.69 0.68 -2.12
C ASN A 260 14.05 1.97 -2.86
N THR A 261 13.07 2.85 -3.12
CA THR A 261 13.26 4.03 -3.97
C THR A 261 13.21 5.37 -3.23
N GLY A 262 12.66 5.39 -2.01
CA GLY A 262 12.38 6.63 -1.29
C GLY A 262 11.23 7.46 -1.90
N ILE A 263 10.42 6.84 -2.76
CA ILE A 263 9.30 7.45 -3.46
C ILE A 263 8.04 6.64 -3.15
N PHE A 264 6.94 7.28 -2.77
CA PHE A 264 5.68 6.58 -2.61
C PHE A 264 5.02 6.26 -3.94
N SER A 265 4.14 5.27 -3.95
CA SER A 265 3.22 5.05 -5.06
C SER A 265 2.44 6.32 -5.39
N PRO A 266 2.13 6.56 -6.67
CA PRO A 266 1.43 7.78 -7.08
C PRO A 266 0.11 7.95 -6.32
N THR A 267 -0.17 9.17 -5.86
CA THR A 267 -1.44 9.52 -5.22
C THR A 267 -2.51 9.94 -6.22
N ASP A 268 -2.14 10.11 -7.50
CA ASP A 268 -3.04 10.40 -8.62
C ASP A 268 -3.81 9.16 -9.10
N GLY A 269 -3.62 8.06 -8.40
CA GLY A 269 -4.30 6.81 -8.59
C GLY A 269 -3.74 5.90 -9.64
N LYS A 270 -2.66 6.20 -10.29
CA LYS A 270 -1.95 5.25 -11.13
C LYS A 270 -1.23 4.22 -10.26
N PHE A 271 -1.04 3.01 -10.78
CA PHE A 271 -0.10 2.08 -10.15
C PHE A 271 1.33 2.46 -10.50
N VAL A 272 2.24 2.21 -9.60
CA VAL A 272 3.66 2.44 -9.82
C VAL A 272 4.21 1.65 -11.03
N THR A 273 3.61 0.52 -11.36
CA THR A 273 3.95 -0.27 -12.55
C THR A 273 3.73 0.47 -13.88
N ALA A 274 2.93 1.55 -13.89
CA ALA A 274 2.83 2.44 -15.06
C ALA A 274 4.15 3.16 -15.36
N TYR A 275 5.05 3.21 -14.38
CA TYR A 275 6.36 3.87 -14.45
C TYR A 275 7.54 2.89 -14.52
N GLN A 276 7.29 1.64 -14.96
CA GLN A 276 8.32 0.59 -15.07
C GLN A 276 9.48 0.92 -16.02
N THR A 277 9.32 1.93 -16.86
CA THR A 277 10.36 2.42 -17.78
C THR A 277 11.10 3.64 -17.26
N ASN A 278 10.75 4.12 -16.06
CA ASN A 278 11.46 5.23 -15.44
C ASN A 278 12.86 4.79 -14.98
N ASP A 279 13.73 5.78 -14.89
CA ASP A 279 15.05 5.63 -14.30
C ASP A 279 14.94 5.68 -12.77
N PHE A 280 15.34 4.61 -12.10
CA PHE A 280 15.44 4.50 -10.65
C PHE A 280 16.91 4.39 -10.19
N SER A 281 17.82 5.11 -10.86
CA SER A 281 19.26 5.11 -10.53
C SER A 281 19.58 5.53 -9.09
N GLU A 282 18.67 6.25 -8.44
CA GLU A 282 18.79 6.67 -7.05
C GLU A 282 18.15 5.70 -6.04
N SER A 283 17.61 4.55 -6.47
CA SER A 283 17.10 3.51 -5.57
C SER A 283 18.22 2.81 -4.80
N LEU A 284 17.89 2.19 -3.66
CA LEU A 284 18.89 1.42 -2.88
C LEU A 284 19.61 0.36 -3.73
N PRO A 285 18.92 -0.56 -4.43
CA PRO A 285 19.64 -1.58 -5.23
C PRO A 285 20.53 -0.95 -6.31
N SER A 286 20.10 0.11 -6.99
CA SER A 286 20.93 0.81 -7.97
C SER A 286 22.17 1.45 -7.34
N ARG A 287 22.02 2.12 -6.20
CA ARG A 287 23.11 2.77 -5.48
C ARG A 287 24.11 1.75 -4.92
N PHE A 288 23.65 0.63 -4.38
CA PHE A 288 24.53 -0.45 -3.93
C PHE A 288 25.27 -1.09 -5.09
N ARG A 289 24.61 -1.38 -6.23
CA ARG A 289 25.27 -1.91 -7.43
C ARG A 289 26.31 -0.95 -7.99
N ALA A 290 26.04 0.34 -8.01
CA ALA A 290 27.03 1.35 -8.41
C ALA A 290 28.28 1.37 -7.51
N ASN A 291 28.15 0.83 -6.28
CA ASN A 291 29.26 0.66 -5.34
C ASN A 291 29.84 -0.78 -5.30
N GLY A 292 29.56 -1.60 -6.32
CA GLY A 292 30.17 -2.91 -6.52
C GLY A 292 29.46 -4.08 -5.82
N TYR A 293 28.23 -3.90 -5.35
CA TYR A 293 27.42 -4.97 -4.79
C TYR A 293 26.61 -5.69 -5.88
N THR A 294 26.31 -6.96 -5.68
CA THR A 294 25.19 -7.61 -6.37
C THR A 294 23.90 -7.32 -5.62
N ALA A 295 22.78 -7.25 -6.34
CA ALA A 295 21.47 -6.97 -5.75
C ALA A 295 20.42 -7.92 -6.29
N ASN A 296 19.77 -8.74 -5.44
CA ASN A 296 18.69 -9.63 -5.85
C ASN A 296 17.49 -9.49 -4.93
N ALA A 297 16.29 -9.61 -5.51
CA ALA A 297 15.03 -9.67 -4.77
C ALA A 297 14.52 -11.11 -4.72
N PHE A 298 14.05 -11.56 -3.55
CA PHE A 298 13.62 -12.92 -3.28
C PHE A 298 12.20 -12.96 -2.75
N HIS A 299 11.35 -13.77 -3.34
CA HIS A 299 9.98 -13.95 -2.83
C HIS A 299 9.39 -15.30 -3.26
N TYR A 300 8.35 -15.73 -2.55
CA TYR A 300 7.56 -16.91 -2.89
C TYR A 300 6.85 -16.77 -4.23
N ASN A 301 6.23 -15.61 -4.53
CA ASN A 301 5.32 -15.43 -5.64
C ASN A 301 6.01 -15.45 -7.02
N ARG A 302 5.21 -15.69 -8.08
CA ARG A 302 5.66 -15.62 -9.47
C ARG A 302 6.07 -14.21 -9.86
N PRO A 303 7.01 -14.06 -10.83
CA PRO A 303 7.45 -12.75 -11.33
C PRO A 303 6.31 -11.88 -11.89
N SER A 304 5.21 -12.48 -12.35
CA SER A 304 4.04 -11.76 -12.85
C SER A 304 3.22 -11.09 -11.75
N PHE A 305 3.33 -11.55 -10.48
CA PHE A 305 2.57 -10.99 -9.37
C PHE A 305 3.12 -9.58 -9.05
N TYR A 306 2.25 -8.56 -9.12
CA TYR A 306 2.62 -7.14 -9.09
C TYR A 306 3.67 -6.73 -10.15
N SER A 307 3.83 -7.53 -11.22
CA SER A 307 4.86 -7.31 -12.25
C SER A 307 6.29 -7.22 -11.70
N ARG A 308 6.59 -7.88 -10.58
CA ARG A 308 7.91 -7.84 -9.91
C ARG A 308 9.04 -8.24 -10.83
N GLY A 309 8.82 -9.22 -11.72
CA GLY A 309 9.83 -9.60 -12.72
C GLY A 309 10.26 -8.49 -13.66
N VAL A 310 9.53 -7.37 -13.73
CA VAL A 310 9.86 -6.17 -14.50
C VAL A 310 10.23 -5.02 -13.58
N MET A 311 9.45 -4.83 -12.51
CA MET A 311 9.64 -3.69 -11.60
C MET A 311 10.91 -3.79 -10.76
N ASP A 312 11.26 -4.97 -10.25
CA ASP A 312 12.46 -5.12 -9.43
C ASP A 312 13.74 -4.87 -10.25
N PRO A 313 13.90 -5.42 -11.48
CA PRO A 313 14.98 -5.00 -12.36
C PRO A 313 14.94 -3.50 -12.70
N ALA A 314 13.76 -2.90 -12.91
CA ALA A 314 13.65 -1.46 -13.13
C ALA A 314 14.12 -0.64 -11.93
N MET A 315 13.84 -1.10 -10.70
CA MET A 315 14.37 -0.51 -9.47
C MET A 315 15.87 -0.74 -9.28
N GLY A 316 16.51 -1.58 -10.09
CA GLY A 316 17.95 -1.78 -10.07
C GLY A 316 18.42 -3.13 -9.54
N TYR A 317 17.54 -4.06 -9.21
CA TYR A 317 17.93 -5.44 -8.89
C TYR A 317 18.47 -6.16 -10.11
N ASP A 318 19.46 -7.03 -9.92
CA ASP A 318 19.97 -7.91 -10.98
C ASP A 318 18.91 -8.91 -11.41
N GLN A 319 18.17 -9.46 -10.45
CA GLN A 319 17.11 -10.44 -10.67
C GLN A 319 16.02 -10.37 -9.59
N TYR A 320 14.78 -10.65 -9.99
CA TYR A 320 13.73 -11.14 -9.11
C TYR A 320 13.78 -12.67 -9.11
N ILE A 321 13.89 -13.29 -7.95
CA ILE A 321 14.06 -14.73 -7.76
C ILE A 321 12.82 -15.29 -7.06
N SER A 322 12.00 -16.04 -7.82
CA SER A 322 10.82 -16.72 -7.28
C SER A 322 11.21 -18.06 -6.64
N TYR A 323 10.76 -18.33 -5.42
CA TYR A 323 10.96 -19.64 -4.80
C TYR A 323 10.29 -20.77 -5.59
N MET A 324 9.18 -20.45 -6.30
CA MET A 324 8.45 -21.42 -7.11
C MET A 324 9.26 -22.00 -8.26
N ASP A 325 10.33 -21.33 -8.70
CA ASP A 325 11.21 -21.80 -9.76
C ASP A 325 12.25 -22.84 -9.26
N TYR A 326 12.28 -23.10 -7.94
CA TYR A 326 13.24 -23.99 -7.28
C TYR A 326 12.58 -25.21 -6.63
N THR A 327 11.36 -25.53 -7.01
CA THR A 327 10.63 -26.72 -6.56
C THR A 327 9.79 -27.30 -7.70
N ASP A 328 9.73 -28.63 -7.78
CA ASP A 328 8.86 -29.34 -8.72
C ASP A 328 7.37 -29.32 -8.28
N ASN A 329 7.13 -29.00 -7.01
CA ASN A 329 5.78 -28.91 -6.44
C ASN A 329 5.50 -27.55 -5.80
N PRO A 330 4.95 -26.58 -6.53
CA PRO A 330 4.65 -25.25 -6.01
C PRO A 330 3.54 -25.22 -4.94
N PHE A 331 2.97 -26.37 -4.60
CA PHE A 331 1.98 -26.55 -3.54
C PHE A 331 2.52 -27.40 -2.36
N SER A 332 3.84 -27.60 -2.29
CA SER A 332 4.44 -28.32 -1.17
C SER A 332 4.40 -27.49 0.11
N ASP A 333 4.33 -28.18 1.26
CA ASP A 333 4.33 -27.54 2.58
C ASP A 333 5.66 -26.80 2.87
N GLU A 334 6.74 -27.19 2.20
CA GLU A 334 8.04 -26.49 2.29
C GLU A 334 7.96 -25.02 1.88
N LEU A 335 7.10 -24.70 0.91
CA LEU A 335 6.87 -23.33 0.45
C LEU A 335 5.98 -22.52 1.41
N TYR A 336 5.46 -23.11 2.48
CA TYR A 336 4.70 -22.35 3.49
C TYR A 336 5.62 -21.60 4.45
N GLU A 337 6.93 -21.87 4.43
CA GLU A 337 7.91 -21.19 5.26
C GLU A 337 8.79 -20.23 4.43
N ASP A 338 8.98 -19.01 4.90
CA ASP A 338 9.97 -18.07 4.33
C ASP A 338 11.39 -18.66 4.42
N SER A 339 11.63 -19.54 5.38
CA SER A 339 12.87 -20.31 5.53
C SER A 339 13.24 -21.17 4.32
N PHE A 340 12.33 -21.42 3.38
CA PHE A 340 12.63 -22.19 2.16
C PHE A 340 13.83 -21.61 1.39
N VAL A 341 14.00 -20.30 1.38
CA VAL A 341 15.17 -19.65 0.75
C VAL A 341 16.50 -20.08 1.37
N LEU A 342 16.48 -20.50 2.63
CA LEU A 342 17.65 -20.94 3.39
C LEU A 342 17.83 -22.47 3.36
N THR A 343 16.74 -23.23 3.22
CA THR A 343 16.81 -24.71 3.17
C THR A 343 17.14 -25.23 1.77
N ASN A 344 16.74 -24.51 0.71
CA ASN A 344 17.09 -24.85 -0.66
C ASN A 344 18.54 -24.40 -0.97
N PRO A 345 19.47 -25.32 -1.30
CA PRO A 345 20.89 -24.96 -1.46
C PRO A 345 21.15 -23.96 -2.59
N ALA A 346 20.38 -24.03 -3.68
CA ALA A 346 20.57 -23.14 -4.82
C ALA A 346 20.09 -21.70 -4.50
N LEU A 347 18.96 -21.56 -3.81
CA LEU A 347 18.46 -20.27 -3.33
C LEU A 347 19.39 -19.68 -2.26
N LYS A 348 19.80 -20.49 -1.28
CA LYS A 348 20.70 -20.07 -0.22
C LYS A 348 22.02 -19.51 -0.76
N ASN A 349 22.61 -20.14 -1.77
CA ASN A 349 23.85 -19.65 -2.38
C ASN A 349 23.67 -18.32 -3.13
N LYS A 350 22.47 -18.05 -3.63
CA LYS A 350 22.15 -16.75 -4.24
C LYS A 350 21.85 -15.67 -3.19
N LEU A 351 21.21 -16.05 -2.07
CA LEU A 351 20.92 -15.14 -0.98
C LEU A 351 22.17 -14.76 -0.18
N LEU A 352 23.07 -15.71 0.04
CA LEU A 352 24.28 -15.57 0.87
C LEU A 352 25.54 -15.94 0.06
N PRO A 353 25.89 -15.17 -0.99
CA PRO A 353 27.16 -15.38 -1.71
C PRO A 353 28.35 -15.03 -0.81
N THR A 354 29.47 -15.73 -1.00
CA THR A 354 30.70 -15.58 -0.18
C THR A 354 31.86 -14.92 -0.93
N ASP A 355 31.70 -14.68 -2.22
CA ASP A 355 32.73 -14.22 -3.14
C ASP A 355 32.62 -12.72 -3.52
N GLN A 356 31.53 -12.06 -3.16
CA GLN A 356 31.27 -10.67 -3.48
C GLN A 356 30.30 -10.03 -2.47
N PRO A 357 30.34 -8.71 -2.26
CA PRO A 357 29.37 -8.02 -1.41
C PRO A 357 27.99 -8.04 -2.05
N PHE A 358 26.96 -8.08 -1.23
CA PHE A 358 25.57 -8.17 -1.70
C PHE A 358 24.62 -7.25 -0.94
N PHE A 359 23.62 -6.78 -1.68
CA PHE A 359 22.40 -6.12 -1.19
C PHE A 359 21.21 -6.99 -1.62
N ASN A 360 20.72 -7.84 -0.74
CA ASN A 360 19.65 -8.76 -1.05
C ASN A 360 18.37 -8.39 -0.30
N PHE A 361 17.26 -8.39 -1.02
CA PHE A 361 15.93 -8.07 -0.52
C PHE A 361 15.09 -9.33 -0.42
N VAL A 362 14.52 -9.59 0.74
CA VAL A 362 13.65 -10.73 0.99
C VAL A 362 12.26 -10.22 1.32
N ILE A 363 11.27 -10.60 0.53
CA ILE A 363 9.87 -10.30 0.79
C ILE A 363 9.26 -11.51 1.47
N SER A 364 8.94 -11.39 2.77
CA SER A 364 8.33 -12.47 3.52
C SER A 364 6.87 -12.69 3.14
N ARG A 365 6.31 -13.82 3.56
CA ARG A 365 4.91 -14.20 3.29
C ARG A 365 4.21 -14.74 4.54
N ASN A 366 4.96 -15.25 5.51
CA ASN A 366 4.38 -16.08 6.56
C ASN A 366 3.25 -15.39 7.32
N ALA A 367 3.35 -14.10 7.62
CA ALA A 367 2.33 -13.38 8.37
C ALA A 367 1.19 -12.79 7.50
N HIS A 368 1.20 -13.04 6.17
CA HIS A 368 0.15 -12.59 5.26
C HIS A 368 -1.24 -13.19 5.59
N MET A 369 -2.30 -12.40 5.40
CA MET A 369 -3.68 -12.87 5.52
C MET A 369 -3.99 -14.05 4.56
N PRO A 370 -5.08 -14.83 4.77
CA PRO A 370 -6.04 -14.80 5.87
C PRO A 370 -5.54 -15.49 7.14
N TYR A 371 -6.16 -15.15 8.27
CA TYR A 371 -5.78 -15.70 9.58
C TYR A 371 -6.79 -16.75 10.02
N GLY A 372 -6.62 -17.99 9.55
CA GLY A 372 -7.57 -19.05 9.88
C GLY A 372 -7.19 -20.40 9.29
N ASN A 373 -7.95 -21.44 9.66
CA ASN A 373 -7.73 -22.81 9.20
C ASN A 373 -8.03 -23.02 7.69
N GLY A 374 -8.74 -22.09 7.06
CA GLY A 374 -8.99 -22.10 5.61
C GLY A 374 -7.79 -21.65 4.77
N ASP A 375 -6.76 -21.10 5.41
CA ASP A 375 -5.48 -20.77 4.81
C ASP A 375 -4.46 -21.88 5.05
N SER A 376 -3.81 -22.37 4.00
CA SER A 376 -2.83 -23.44 4.09
C SER A 376 -1.65 -23.09 5.00
N VAL A 377 -1.13 -21.84 4.90
CA VAL A 377 -0.05 -21.37 5.77
C VAL A 377 -0.51 -21.25 7.21
N GLY A 378 -1.72 -20.73 7.44
CA GLY A 378 -2.31 -20.64 8.77
C GLY A 378 -2.51 -22.00 9.42
N ALA A 379 -3.07 -22.96 8.68
CA ALA A 379 -3.26 -24.34 9.15
C ALA A 379 -1.92 -25.01 9.49
N TYR A 380 -0.91 -24.87 8.62
CA TYR A 380 0.44 -25.36 8.83
C TYR A 380 1.10 -24.72 10.07
N ALA A 381 1.03 -23.39 10.19
CA ALA A 381 1.58 -22.66 11.32
C ALA A 381 0.97 -23.11 12.65
N MET A 382 -0.36 -23.27 12.70
CA MET A 382 -1.05 -23.75 13.90
C MET A 382 -0.72 -25.21 14.24
N GLN A 383 -0.50 -26.05 13.23
CA GLN A 383 -0.03 -27.43 13.46
C GLN A 383 1.38 -27.45 14.04
N LYS A 384 2.28 -26.60 13.53
CA LYS A 384 3.67 -26.49 14.00
C LYS A 384 3.75 -25.84 15.40
N TYR A 385 2.86 -24.89 15.69
CA TYR A 385 2.83 -24.11 16.93
C TYR A 385 1.47 -24.16 17.65
N PRO A 386 1.03 -25.36 18.12
CA PRO A 386 -0.30 -25.54 18.71
C PRO A 386 -0.48 -24.79 20.04
N GLN A 387 0.60 -24.33 20.68
CA GLN A 387 0.53 -23.53 21.92
C GLN A 387 -0.20 -22.19 21.71
N TYR A 388 -0.31 -21.70 20.49
CA TYR A 388 -1.05 -20.46 20.20
C TYR A 388 -2.56 -20.66 19.98
N ALA A 389 -3.05 -21.90 19.89
CA ALA A 389 -4.46 -22.20 19.54
C ALA A 389 -5.51 -21.56 20.47
N ASN A 390 -5.16 -21.27 21.72
CA ASN A 390 -6.04 -20.68 22.72
C ASN A 390 -5.38 -19.50 23.45
N ARG A 391 -4.46 -18.80 22.81
CA ARG A 391 -3.76 -17.66 23.39
C ARG A 391 -4.68 -16.44 23.55
N ASP A 392 -5.59 -16.27 22.62
CA ASP A 392 -6.57 -15.18 22.59
C ASP A 392 -7.98 -15.72 22.35
N SER A 393 -9.00 -14.97 22.76
CA SER A 393 -10.40 -15.27 22.47
C SER A 393 -10.77 -15.10 21.01
N CYS A 394 -10.00 -14.29 20.26
CA CYS A 394 -10.14 -14.10 18.82
C CYS A 394 -9.29 -15.14 18.07
N SER A 395 -9.95 -16.02 17.33
CA SER A 395 -9.28 -17.08 16.58
C SER A 395 -8.27 -16.53 15.57
N GLU A 396 -8.56 -15.42 14.88
CA GLU A 396 -7.64 -14.81 13.91
C GLU A 396 -6.31 -14.42 14.57
N VAL A 397 -6.35 -13.87 15.78
CA VAL A 397 -5.17 -13.50 16.57
C VAL A 397 -4.30 -14.71 16.89
N ASN A 398 -4.92 -15.86 17.19
CA ASN A 398 -4.21 -17.10 17.46
C ASN A 398 -3.41 -17.59 16.23
N TYR A 399 -4.06 -17.61 15.06
CA TYR A 399 -3.39 -17.95 13.80
C TYR A 399 -2.31 -16.95 13.44
N TYR A 400 -2.54 -15.67 13.71
CA TYR A 400 -1.55 -14.63 13.44
C TYR A 400 -0.28 -14.83 14.27
N TYR A 401 -0.40 -15.11 15.59
CA TYR A 401 0.77 -15.45 16.42
C TYR A 401 1.55 -16.67 15.88
N ALA A 402 0.86 -17.72 15.46
CA ALA A 402 1.51 -18.90 14.89
C ALA A 402 2.28 -18.54 13.59
N LYS A 403 1.72 -17.68 12.75
CA LYS A 403 2.36 -17.19 11.52
C LYS A 403 3.54 -16.26 11.79
N ILE A 404 3.45 -15.38 12.79
CA ILE A 404 4.57 -14.56 13.25
C ILE A 404 5.73 -15.45 13.74
N ARG A 405 5.43 -16.56 14.40
CA ARG A 405 6.45 -17.51 14.83
C ARG A 405 7.17 -18.19 13.66
N LEU A 406 6.49 -18.47 12.56
CA LEU A 406 7.15 -18.94 11.33
C LEU A 406 8.12 -17.90 10.76
N LEU A 407 7.74 -16.63 10.80
CA LEU A 407 8.64 -15.55 10.36
C LEU A 407 9.86 -15.43 11.28
N ASP A 408 9.68 -15.58 12.59
CA ASP A 408 10.80 -15.57 13.54
C ASP A 408 11.78 -16.73 13.31
N ASP A 409 11.27 -17.90 12.94
CA ASP A 409 12.12 -19.05 12.56
C ASP A 409 13.01 -18.74 11.36
N PHE A 410 12.51 -17.98 10.38
CA PHE A 410 13.32 -17.51 9.25
C PHE A 410 14.50 -16.67 9.74
N PHE A 411 14.27 -15.71 10.63
CA PHE A 411 15.36 -14.88 11.18
C PHE A 411 16.36 -15.73 12.01
N ALA A 412 15.86 -16.68 12.80
CA ALA A 412 16.72 -17.57 13.57
C ALA A 412 17.62 -18.41 12.66
N GLN A 413 17.05 -18.97 11.60
CA GLN A 413 17.81 -19.76 10.63
C GLN A 413 18.75 -18.89 9.80
N LEU A 414 18.35 -17.65 9.45
CA LEU A 414 19.22 -16.70 8.75
C LEU A 414 20.49 -16.41 9.55
N LEU A 415 20.37 -16.12 10.85
CA LEU A 415 21.52 -15.89 11.72
C LEU A 415 22.45 -17.11 11.77
N GLN A 416 21.88 -18.32 11.89
CA GLN A 416 22.65 -19.57 11.90
C GLN A 416 23.40 -19.78 10.57
N GLU A 417 22.77 -19.54 9.43
CA GLU A 417 23.41 -19.69 8.11
C GLU A 417 24.50 -18.64 7.87
N LEU A 418 24.29 -17.40 8.34
CA LEU A 418 25.32 -16.36 8.29
C LEU A 418 26.53 -16.72 9.14
N GLU A 419 26.33 -17.29 10.34
CA GLU A 419 27.41 -17.75 11.20
C GLU A 419 28.19 -18.94 10.57
N GLN A 420 27.50 -19.94 10.03
CA GLN A 420 28.10 -21.09 9.36
C GLN A 420 28.94 -20.72 8.13
N ARG A 421 28.65 -19.56 7.50
CA ARG A 421 29.38 -19.07 6.31
C ARG A 421 30.41 -18.00 6.62
N ASP A 422 30.67 -17.71 7.88
CA ASP A 422 31.54 -16.60 8.34
C ASP A 422 31.11 -15.22 7.82
N LEU A 423 29.81 -15.02 7.56
CA LEU A 423 29.23 -13.78 7.08
C LEU A 423 28.61 -12.91 8.18
N LEU A 424 28.34 -13.46 9.38
CA LEU A 424 27.57 -12.81 10.43
C LEU A 424 28.14 -11.44 10.85
N GLN A 425 29.46 -11.35 11.02
CA GLN A 425 30.14 -10.11 11.42
C GLN A 425 30.13 -9.03 10.32
N ASN A 426 29.99 -9.45 9.07
CA ASN A 426 30.02 -8.56 7.92
C ASN A 426 28.66 -8.41 7.22
N THR A 427 27.57 -8.67 7.94
CA THR A 427 26.22 -8.55 7.38
C THR A 427 25.34 -7.69 8.26
N VAL A 428 24.59 -6.80 7.63
CA VAL A 428 23.52 -6.00 8.23
C VAL A 428 22.18 -6.64 7.90
N ILE A 429 21.36 -6.87 8.89
CA ILE A 429 19.96 -7.30 8.73
C ILE A 429 19.06 -6.11 9.04
N ILE A 430 18.16 -5.82 8.11
CA ILE A 430 17.19 -4.72 8.22
C ILE A 430 15.81 -5.33 8.12
N GLY A 431 14.98 -5.20 9.16
CA GLY A 431 13.59 -5.62 9.14
C GLY A 431 12.67 -4.40 9.06
N VAL A 432 11.79 -4.37 8.07
CA VAL A 432 10.82 -3.29 7.85
C VAL A 432 9.46 -3.90 7.52
N THR A 433 8.43 -3.50 8.23
CA THR A 433 7.08 -3.98 7.94
C THR A 433 6.42 -3.15 6.83
N ASP A 434 5.65 -3.81 5.98
CA ASP A 434 4.94 -3.19 4.86
C ASP A 434 3.61 -2.51 5.25
N HIS A 435 2.88 -3.07 6.22
CA HIS A 435 1.64 -2.53 6.78
C HIS A 435 1.22 -3.35 8.02
N TYR A 436 0.36 -2.78 8.87
CA TYR A 436 -0.25 -3.52 9.97
C TYR A 436 -1.28 -4.56 9.47
N ALA A 437 -1.77 -5.42 10.37
CA ALA A 437 -2.75 -6.47 10.04
C ALA A 437 -4.16 -5.91 9.77
N TYR A 438 -4.29 -4.95 8.83
CA TYR A 438 -5.54 -4.26 8.48
C TYR A 438 -6.61 -5.20 7.91
N THR A 439 -6.22 -6.38 7.43
CA THR A 439 -7.11 -7.39 6.85
C THR A 439 -7.74 -8.31 7.90
N MET A 440 -7.33 -8.22 9.16
CA MET A 440 -7.97 -8.95 10.25
C MET A 440 -9.44 -8.51 10.38
N THR A 441 -10.39 -9.44 10.44
CA THR A 441 -11.82 -9.09 10.42
C THR A 441 -12.26 -8.43 11.71
N ASN A 442 -11.62 -8.76 12.83
CA ASN A 442 -11.86 -8.14 14.15
C ASN A 442 -10.88 -6.99 14.42
N GLN A 443 -11.07 -5.85 13.73
CA GLN A 443 -10.26 -4.65 13.91
C GLN A 443 -10.34 -4.05 15.32
N GLN A 444 -11.47 -4.26 16.04
CA GLN A 444 -11.57 -3.85 17.43
C GLN A 444 -10.55 -4.58 18.29
N ARG A 445 -10.33 -5.89 18.03
CA ARG A 445 -9.32 -6.65 18.78
C ARG A 445 -7.89 -6.18 18.47
N VAL A 446 -7.60 -5.79 17.22
CA VAL A 446 -6.31 -5.18 16.87
C VAL A 446 -6.06 -3.91 17.68
N ARG A 447 -7.05 -3.01 17.79
CA ARG A 447 -6.94 -1.78 18.61
C ARG A 447 -6.71 -2.07 20.09
N GLU A 448 -7.42 -3.05 20.64
CA GLU A 448 -7.24 -3.45 22.05
C GLU A 448 -5.82 -3.99 22.31
N LEU A 449 -5.29 -4.82 21.41
CA LEU A 449 -3.95 -5.42 21.54
C LEU A 449 -2.84 -4.39 21.32
N SER A 450 -3.01 -3.50 20.34
CA SER A 450 -2.06 -2.41 20.08
C SER A 450 -2.18 -1.25 21.08
N GLN A 451 -3.28 -1.16 21.82
CA GLN A 451 -3.64 -0.04 22.71
C GLN A 451 -3.72 1.30 21.94
N ILE A 452 -4.19 1.25 20.68
CA ILE A 452 -4.28 2.39 19.78
C ILE A 452 -5.74 2.57 19.33
N ASP A 453 -6.30 3.76 19.57
CA ASP A 453 -7.65 4.13 19.15
C ASP A 453 -7.68 5.02 17.89
N THR A 454 -6.56 5.68 17.57
CA THR A 454 -6.43 6.58 16.42
C THR A 454 -5.99 5.82 15.18
N ASP A 455 -6.75 5.91 14.09
CA ASP A 455 -6.52 5.13 12.86
C ASP A 455 -5.10 5.25 12.29
N LEU A 456 -4.59 6.47 12.15
CA LEU A 456 -3.25 6.68 11.60
C LEU A 456 -2.13 6.11 12.48
N LEU A 457 -2.34 6.04 13.79
CA LEU A 457 -1.34 5.46 14.70
C LEU A 457 -1.24 3.94 14.57
N LEU A 458 -2.23 3.26 13.98
CA LEU A 458 -2.14 1.84 13.63
C LEU A 458 -1.13 1.56 12.52
N GLU A 459 -0.79 2.57 11.72
CA GLU A 459 0.24 2.46 10.69
C GLU A 459 1.68 2.50 11.26
N ARG A 460 1.82 2.58 12.59
CA ARG A 460 3.09 2.38 13.27
C ARG A 460 3.47 0.90 13.20
N THR A 461 4.64 0.62 12.61
CA THR A 461 5.09 -0.73 12.30
C THR A 461 6.51 -0.96 12.78
N PRO A 462 6.89 -2.21 13.10
CA PRO A 462 8.27 -2.55 13.45
C PRO A 462 9.26 -2.20 12.35
N CYS A 463 10.34 -1.52 12.76
CA CYS A 463 11.51 -1.29 11.92
C CYS A 463 12.77 -1.40 12.78
N PHE A 464 13.79 -2.11 12.27
CA PHE A 464 15.08 -2.23 12.94
C PHE A 464 16.23 -2.40 11.95
N ILE A 465 17.44 -2.02 12.40
CA ILE A 465 18.71 -2.28 11.71
C ILE A 465 19.62 -3.00 12.71
N TRP A 466 20.15 -4.14 12.34
CA TRP A 466 21.00 -4.94 13.19
C TRP A 466 22.30 -5.37 12.49
N SER A 467 23.40 -5.36 13.22
CA SER A 467 24.68 -5.98 12.84
C SER A 467 25.35 -6.50 14.11
N ALA A 468 26.12 -7.59 14.01
CA ALA A 468 26.71 -8.27 15.17
C ALA A 468 27.64 -7.39 16.03
N ASP A 469 28.19 -6.33 15.47
CA ASP A 469 29.07 -5.35 16.14
C ASP A 469 28.39 -4.03 16.47
N MET A 470 27.06 -3.93 16.23
CA MET A 470 26.30 -2.70 16.44
C MET A 470 26.04 -2.46 17.92
N GLN A 471 26.11 -1.19 18.35
CA GLN A 471 25.64 -0.82 19.68
C GLN A 471 24.12 -0.58 19.66
N PRO A 472 23.38 -1.09 20.65
CA PRO A 472 21.95 -0.87 20.74
C PRO A 472 21.59 0.61 20.78
N MET A 473 20.58 1.02 20.01
CA MET A 473 20.09 2.39 19.95
C MET A 473 18.57 2.41 19.75
N MET A 474 17.88 3.29 20.47
CA MET A 474 16.44 3.51 20.30
C MET A 474 16.20 4.86 19.65
N ILE A 475 15.53 4.87 18.50
CA ILE A 475 15.13 6.08 17.77
C ILE A 475 13.64 6.32 18.02
N THR A 476 13.34 7.45 18.66
CA THR A 476 11.97 7.87 19.02
C THR A 476 11.40 8.93 18.07
N LYS A 477 12.23 9.49 17.18
CA LYS A 477 11.83 10.45 16.17
C LYS A 477 10.80 9.83 15.24
N THR A 478 9.72 10.54 14.92
CA THR A 478 8.75 10.14 13.90
C THR A 478 9.45 10.03 12.55
N CYS A 479 9.32 8.87 11.93
CA CYS A 479 9.91 8.58 10.63
C CYS A 479 9.02 7.62 9.82
N ASN A 480 9.32 7.47 8.55
CA ASN A 480 8.49 6.69 7.65
C ASN A 480 9.33 5.95 6.60
N THR A 481 8.67 5.14 5.79
CA THR A 481 9.31 4.26 4.80
C THR A 481 10.26 4.98 3.83
N THR A 482 9.98 6.24 3.44
CA THR A 482 10.85 6.97 2.50
C THR A 482 12.14 7.47 3.15
N ASP A 483 12.18 7.61 4.48
CA ASP A 483 13.38 8.01 5.23
C ASP A 483 14.44 6.90 5.24
N LEU A 484 14.04 5.66 4.95
CA LEU A 484 14.93 4.51 4.97
C LEU A 484 16.06 4.64 3.94
N VAL A 485 15.76 5.14 2.74
CA VAL A 485 16.75 5.26 1.66
C VAL A 485 17.90 6.19 2.04
N PRO A 486 17.67 7.49 2.34
CA PRO A 486 18.77 8.38 2.72
C PRO A 486 19.46 7.95 4.02
N THR A 487 18.74 7.32 4.98
CA THR A 487 19.31 6.79 6.20
C THR A 487 20.32 5.67 5.92
N LEU A 488 19.95 4.69 5.10
CA LEU A 488 20.85 3.59 4.75
C LEU A 488 22.03 4.08 3.93
N LEU A 489 21.82 4.98 2.96
CA LEU A 489 22.91 5.55 2.18
C LEU A 489 23.91 6.27 3.08
N ASN A 490 23.46 7.06 4.05
CA ASN A 490 24.33 7.71 5.03
C ASN A 490 25.10 6.68 5.88
N LEU A 491 24.42 5.66 6.42
CA LEU A 491 25.06 4.59 7.19
C LEU A 491 26.15 3.85 6.40
N PHE A 492 25.98 3.70 5.10
CA PHE A 492 26.98 3.10 4.21
C PHE A 492 28.00 4.11 3.67
N GLY A 493 27.89 5.39 4.01
CA GLY A 493 28.80 6.47 3.57
C GLY A 493 28.68 6.78 2.08
N MET A 494 27.47 6.61 1.53
CA MET A 494 27.07 7.02 0.19
C MET A 494 26.37 8.39 0.26
N ASP A 495 26.32 9.12 -0.87
CA ASP A 495 25.56 10.36 -0.94
C ASP A 495 24.07 10.10 -0.72
N SER A 496 23.50 10.77 0.28
CA SER A 496 22.11 10.68 0.72
C SER A 496 21.32 11.97 0.47
N SER A 497 21.85 12.89 -0.35
CA SER A 497 21.19 14.15 -0.68
C SER A 497 20.10 14.00 -1.74
N GLY A 498 19.11 14.91 -1.73
CA GLY A 498 18.12 15.02 -2.81
C GLY A 498 17.04 13.96 -2.84
N TYR A 499 16.71 13.35 -1.70
CA TYR A 499 15.57 12.45 -1.52
C TYR A 499 14.38 13.19 -0.89
N LEU A 500 13.17 12.63 -1.09
CA LEU A 500 11.96 13.13 -0.42
C LEU A 500 11.99 12.86 1.08
N GLY A 501 12.44 11.66 1.48
CA GLY A 501 12.69 11.29 2.86
C GLY A 501 14.01 11.88 3.36
N HIS A 502 14.31 11.71 4.65
CA HIS A 502 15.47 12.27 5.30
C HIS A 502 16.30 11.22 6.01
N ASP A 503 17.59 11.48 6.18
CA ASP A 503 18.41 10.70 7.11
C ASP A 503 17.87 10.89 8.54
N ILE A 504 17.42 9.81 9.16
CA ILE A 504 16.84 9.84 10.50
C ILE A 504 17.86 10.32 11.55
N PHE A 505 19.15 10.13 11.29
CA PHE A 505 20.25 10.58 12.16
C PHE A 505 20.64 12.03 11.94
N ASP A 506 20.09 12.73 10.94
CA ASP A 506 20.26 14.17 10.80
C ASP A 506 19.55 14.88 11.96
N SER A 507 20.33 15.63 12.75
CA SER A 507 19.81 16.36 13.91
C SER A 507 18.93 17.56 13.52
N THR A 508 18.96 17.99 12.28
CA THR A 508 18.12 19.09 11.76
C THR A 508 16.76 18.61 11.29
N TYR A 509 16.60 17.30 11.04
CA TYR A 509 15.33 16.70 10.68
C TYR A 509 14.45 16.49 11.91
N THR A 510 13.28 17.11 11.91
CA THR A 510 12.36 17.09 13.06
C THR A 510 11.44 15.86 13.08
N GLY A 511 11.35 15.11 11.98
CA GLY A 511 10.55 13.88 11.88
C GLY A 511 9.07 14.12 11.56
N TYR A 512 8.57 13.38 10.57
CA TYR A 512 7.17 13.33 10.22
C TYR A 512 6.83 12.08 9.37
N ALA A 513 5.54 11.72 9.36
CA ALA A 513 4.98 10.75 8.42
C ALA A 513 3.80 11.40 7.68
N ILE A 514 3.83 11.37 6.34
CA ILE A 514 2.82 11.96 5.46
C ILE A 514 2.04 10.84 4.79
N PHE A 515 0.71 10.98 4.73
CA PHE A 515 -0.23 10.03 4.14
C PHE A 515 -0.83 10.56 2.84
N SER A 516 -1.28 9.66 1.97
CA SER A 516 -1.80 10.01 0.63
C SER A 516 -3.03 10.90 0.63
N ASP A 517 -3.81 10.88 1.71
CA ASP A 517 -5.01 11.71 1.91
C ASP A 517 -4.71 13.12 2.43
N GLY A 518 -3.43 13.46 2.62
CA GLY A 518 -3.00 14.73 3.20
C GLY A 518 -2.92 14.73 4.73
N SER A 519 -3.24 13.62 5.37
CA SER A 519 -3.01 13.43 6.81
C SER A 519 -1.52 13.34 7.12
N TRP A 520 -1.14 13.65 8.35
CA TRP A 520 0.24 13.57 8.80
C TRP A 520 0.38 13.28 10.29
N ILE A 521 1.54 12.74 10.66
CA ILE A 521 1.98 12.52 12.04
C ILE A 521 3.32 13.23 12.24
N THR A 522 3.48 13.88 13.38
CA THR A 522 4.75 14.41 13.90
C THR A 522 4.97 13.91 15.33
N ASP A 523 6.11 14.23 15.94
CA ASP A 523 6.33 13.91 17.37
C ASP A 523 5.33 14.64 18.30
N ASN A 524 4.59 15.62 17.79
CA ASN A 524 3.69 16.46 18.57
C ASN A 524 2.21 16.11 18.37
N ALA A 525 1.79 15.74 17.16
CA ALA A 525 0.37 15.60 16.84
C ALA A 525 0.11 14.64 15.69
N VAL A 526 -1.12 14.15 15.65
CA VAL A 526 -1.74 13.46 14.51
C VAL A 526 -2.82 14.36 13.92
N TYR A 527 -2.70 14.68 12.63
CA TYR A 527 -3.66 15.49 11.88
C TYR A 527 -4.37 14.63 10.84
N GLN A 528 -5.68 14.64 10.89
CA GLN A 528 -6.53 13.91 9.98
C GLN A 528 -7.91 14.60 9.88
N HIS A 529 -8.59 14.48 8.73
CA HIS A 529 -9.92 15.08 8.52
C HIS A 529 -9.97 16.58 8.86
N ASP A 530 -8.98 17.34 8.39
CA ASP A 530 -8.84 18.79 8.58
C ASP A 530 -8.73 19.25 10.06
N SER A 531 -8.32 18.34 10.95
CA SER A 531 -8.16 18.65 12.38
C SER A 531 -7.05 17.84 13.05
N VAL A 532 -6.55 18.34 14.17
CA VAL A 532 -5.72 17.52 15.08
C VAL A 532 -6.62 16.53 15.80
N VAL A 533 -6.49 15.25 15.48
CA VAL A 533 -7.27 14.16 16.08
C VAL A 533 -6.62 13.54 17.30
N TYR A 534 -5.30 13.72 17.45
CA TYR A 534 -4.56 13.29 18.63
C TYR A 534 -3.40 14.25 18.89
N GLN A 535 -3.17 14.59 20.17
CA GLN A 535 -2.09 15.45 20.63
C GLN A 535 -1.22 14.68 21.61
N PHE A 536 0.08 14.58 21.33
CA PHE A 536 1.00 13.94 22.25
C PHE A 536 1.19 14.80 23.53
N PRO A 537 1.36 14.19 24.71
CA PRO A 537 1.14 14.89 26.01
C PRO A 537 2.04 16.09 26.32
N GLN A 538 3.18 16.21 25.66
CA GLN A 538 4.21 17.19 26.05
C GLN A 538 4.19 18.47 25.21
N HIS A 539 3.32 18.59 24.21
CA HIS A 539 3.29 19.74 23.30
C HIS A 539 1.86 20.06 22.87
N THR A 540 1.56 21.35 22.72
CA THR A 540 0.31 21.81 22.08
C THR A 540 0.63 22.38 20.72
N THR A 541 0.16 21.73 19.66
CA THR A 541 0.42 22.14 18.28
C THR A 541 -0.36 23.41 17.96
N SER A 542 0.34 24.45 17.58
CA SER A 542 -0.25 25.75 17.22
C SER A 542 -0.86 25.71 15.82
N GLN A 543 -1.79 26.64 15.53
CA GLN A 543 -2.35 26.81 14.19
C GLN A 543 -1.28 27.13 13.13
N THR A 544 -0.20 27.81 13.51
CA THR A 544 0.93 28.11 12.62
C THR A 544 1.67 26.82 12.23
N GLU A 545 1.94 25.94 13.19
CA GLU A 545 2.57 24.63 12.93
C GLU A 545 1.68 23.74 12.05
N ILE A 546 0.37 23.70 12.31
CA ILE A 546 -0.60 22.99 11.49
C ILE A 546 -0.58 23.50 10.04
N SER A 547 -0.63 24.83 9.86
CA SER A 547 -0.62 25.43 8.53
C SER A 547 0.69 25.16 7.78
N ALA A 548 1.82 25.21 8.48
CA ALA A 548 3.13 24.92 7.90
C ALA A 548 3.23 23.44 7.48
N MET A 549 2.75 22.52 8.32
CA MET A 549 2.79 21.08 8.02
C MET A 549 1.83 20.73 6.88
N ASN A 550 0.64 21.32 6.82
CA ASN A 550 -0.30 21.14 5.71
C ASN A 550 0.32 21.61 4.38
N ALA A 551 1.00 22.77 4.40
CA ALA A 551 1.68 23.29 3.21
C ALA A 551 2.84 22.39 2.77
N LEU A 552 3.63 21.86 3.72
CA LEU A 552 4.69 20.89 3.43
C LEU A 552 4.12 19.60 2.84
N THR A 553 3.07 19.04 3.45
CA THR A 553 2.39 17.83 3.01
C THR A 553 1.91 17.95 1.56
N ALA A 554 1.23 19.05 1.22
CA ALA A 554 0.75 19.27 -0.14
C ALA A 554 1.90 19.33 -1.16
N ARG A 555 3.00 20.01 -0.82
CA ARG A 555 4.19 20.10 -1.69
C ARG A 555 4.92 18.77 -1.81
N TYR A 556 5.01 18.01 -0.72
CA TYR A 556 5.62 16.70 -0.70
C TYR A 556 4.89 15.73 -1.64
N LEU A 557 3.56 15.64 -1.51
CA LEU A 557 2.74 14.75 -2.36
C LEU A 557 2.78 15.17 -3.83
N ALA A 558 2.80 16.47 -4.12
CA ALA A 558 2.99 16.98 -5.47
C ALA A 558 4.36 16.59 -6.03
N ALA A 559 5.45 16.81 -5.28
CA ALA A 559 6.79 16.45 -5.69
C ALA A 559 6.94 14.94 -5.93
N ASN A 560 6.36 14.10 -5.05
CA ASN A 560 6.33 12.65 -5.21
C ASN A 560 5.72 12.22 -6.56
N ASN A 561 4.55 12.74 -6.90
CA ASN A 561 3.88 12.43 -8.16
C ASN A 561 4.67 12.95 -9.38
N GLN A 562 5.27 14.13 -9.25
CA GLN A 562 6.05 14.76 -10.33
C GLN A 562 7.37 14.05 -10.59
N ILE A 563 8.04 13.47 -9.58
CA ILE A 563 9.23 12.63 -9.74
C ILE A 563 8.90 11.47 -10.69
N LEU A 564 7.80 10.76 -10.44
CA LEU A 564 7.38 9.64 -11.27
C LEU A 564 6.92 10.10 -12.66
N PHE A 565 6.08 11.13 -12.73
CA PHE A 565 5.54 11.64 -13.99
C PHE A 565 6.62 12.15 -14.95
N SER A 566 7.61 12.88 -14.43
CA SER A 566 8.66 13.49 -15.24
C SER A 566 9.87 12.58 -15.49
N ASN A 567 9.88 11.36 -14.94
CA ASN A 567 11.07 10.51 -14.92
C ASN A 567 12.31 11.29 -14.47
N TYR A 568 12.19 11.89 -13.26
CA TYR A 568 13.09 12.93 -12.76
C TYR A 568 14.57 12.53 -12.74
N TYR A 569 14.87 11.28 -12.38
CA TYR A 569 16.25 10.79 -12.27
C TYR A 569 16.88 10.39 -13.62
N HIS A 570 16.09 10.38 -14.68
CA HIS A 570 16.62 10.13 -16.04
C HIS A 570 17.49 11.32 -16.47
N ARG A 571 18.77 11.05 -16.64
CA ARG A 571 19.80 12.03 -17.05
C ARG A 571 19.99 12.07 -18.55
#